data_c91f62c1a48c5ff29030ee2fdee063a3
#
_entry.id   c91f62c1a48c5ff29030ee2fdee063a3
#
_cell.length_a   1.000
_cell.length_b   1.000
_cell.length_c   1.000
_cell.angle_alpha   90.00
_cell.angle_beta   90.00
_cell.angle_gamma   90.00
#
_symmetry.space_group_name_H-M   'P 1'
#
loop_
_entity.id
_entity.type
_entity.pdbx_description
1 polymer ?
#
loop_
_entity_poly.entity_id
_entity_poly.type
_entity_poly.pdbx_seq_one_letter_code
_entity_poly.pdbx_strand_id
1 'polypeptide(L)'
;MPEHVVLPPALTGVESPIVVLFGDRFPMIGAHKVLAAYACLAPRVVTGQFDPTRHRAVWPSTGNYARGGVAISRIMGCRGVAVLPAGMSQERFDWLDRWVVDPSDIIRTPGSESNVKEIYDACNELARDESNFVLNQFCEFGNHLAHRLVTGAAIERVFDHIAAARPRLRLAAFVSATGSAGTIGAGDYLKDRHGTRITAVEALECPTMLENGFGEHNIQGIGDKHIPLIHNVMNTDVVCAVSDRATDELDVLFNTDAGRRHLQSRRGLGDDVVSALGHFGLSSICNLLAAVKTVKLLGLGPDDAVVTVATDGAAMYPSERAKTLANRWPDGFDAVDAAEVDGRHLGAIGTDDMIECTERDRHRIFNLGYYTWVEQQGTPVDVFDARRSESFWSALPPYLDTWDAMITDFNERVGLAS
;
A
#
# COMPACT_ATOMS: atom_id res chain seq x y z
N MET A 1 -0.76 21.78 -0.39
CA MET A 1 -1.86 20.81 -0.49
C MET A 1 -1.28 19.53 -1.11
N PRO A 2 -1.52 18.33 -0.55
CA PRO A 2 -1.14 17.08 -1.21
C PRO A 2 -1.78 16.97 -2.58
N GLU A 3 -1.03 16.48 -3.57
CA GLU A 3 -1.57 16.28 -4.91
C GLU A 3 -2.58 15.12 -4.91
N HIS A 4 -3.72 15.33 -5.56
CA HIS A 4 -4.83 14.39 -5.56
C HIS A 4 -5.73 14.60 -6.79
N VAL A 5 -6.59 13.64 -7.04
CA VAL A 5 -7.69 13.75 -8.01
C VAL A 5 -9.01 13.37 -7.36
N VAL A 6 -10.08 14.05 -7.73
CA VAL A 6 -11.45 13.62 -7.46
C VAL A 6 -11.98 12.97 -8.73
N LEU A 7 -12.23 11.68 -8.69
CA LEU A 7 -12.65 10.91 -9.86
C LEU A 7 -14.11 11.20 -10.21
N PRO A 8 -14.41 11.51 -11.49
CA PRO A 8 -15.77 11.84 -11.90
C PRO A 8 -16.67 10.60 -11.99
N PRO A 9 -18.00 10.74 -11.78
CA PRO A 9 -18.97 9.66 -11.97
C PRO A 9 -18.91 9.02 -13.35
N ALA A 10 -18.51 9.75 -14.38
CA ALA A 10 -18.30 9.22 -15.73
C ALA A 10 -17.25 8.10 -15.78
N LEU A 11 -16.24 8.10 -14.91
CA LEU A 11 -15.26 7.04 -14.77
C LEU A 11 -15.75 5.95 -13.81
N THR A 12 -16.23 6.36 -12.63
CA THR A 12 -16.49 5.46 -11.50
C THR A 12 -17.86 4.79 -11.54
N GLY A 13 -18.81 5.37 -12.23
CA GLY A 13 -20.21 4.91 -12.27
C GLY A 13 -20.97 5.12 -10.96
N VAL A 14 -20.44 5.92 -10.03
CA VAL A 14 -21.07 6.24 -8.74
C VAL A 14 -21.05 7.74 -8.46
N GLU A 15 -22.04 8.26 -7.74
CA GLU A 15 -22.15 9.69 -7.42
C GLU A 15 -21.31 10.13 -6.21
N SER A 16 -20.90 9.18 -5.37
CA SER A 16 -20.02 9.43 -4.23
C SER A 16 -18.65 9.90 -4.72
N PRO A 17 -18.12 11.03 -4.22
CA PRO A 17 -16.79 11.48 -4.61
C PRO A 17 -15.72 10.47 -4.16
N ILE A 18 -14.94 9.96 -5.11
CA ILE A 18 -13.76 9.14 -4.83
C ILE A 18 -12.53 10.02 -4.96
N VAL A 19 -11.86 10.26 -3.84
CA VAL A 19 -10.68 11.13 -3.75
C VAL A 19 -9.43 10.25 -3.66
N VAL A 20 -8.48 10.46 -4.55
CA VAL A 20 -7.24 9.65 -4.60
C VAL A 20 -6.03 10.56 -4.43
N LEU A 21 -5.24 10.35 -3.38
CA LEU A 21 -3.98 11.05 -3.15
C LEU A 21 -2.83 10.34 -3.89
N PHE A 22 -1.88 11.10 -4.45
CA PHE A 22 -0.79 10.57 -5.26
C PHE A 22 0.47 10.28 -4.43
N GLY A 23 0.78 8.99 -4.25
CA GLY A 23 1.98 8.52 -3.58
C GLY A 23 3.22 8.50 -4.49
N ASP A 24 3.06 8.52 -5.80
CA ASP A 24 4.17 8.61 -6.75
C ASP A 24 4.86 10.00 -6.74
N ARG A 25 4.27 10.98 -6.04
CA ARG A 25 4.86 12.30 -5.81
C ARG A 25 5.93 12.30 -4.71
N PHE A 26 6.08 11.24 -3.96
CA PHE A 26 7.20 11.12 -3.04
C PHE A 26 8.52 11.04 -3.81
N PRO A 27 9.52 11.88 -3.45
CA PRO A 27 10.80 11.92 -4.14
C PRO A 27 11.56 10.59 -4.03
N MET A 28 12.62 10.46 -4.80
CA MET A 28 13.58 9.35 -4.86
C MET A 28 13.01 8.06 -5.46
N ILE A 29 11.92 7.52 -4.91
CA ILE A 29 11.40 6.21 -5.34
C ILE A 29 10.06 6.29 -6.10
N GLY A 30 9.40 7.46 -6.14
CA GLY A 30 8.08 7.59 -6.75
C GLY A 30 7.03 6.68 -6.10
N ALA A 31 7.10 6.53 -4.77
CA ALA A 31 6.16 5.73 -3.98
C ALA A 31 6.13 6.16 -2.52
N HIS A 32 4.98 6.06 -1.86
CA HIS A 32 4.82 6.47 -0.46
C HIS A 32 5.57 5.60 0.55
N LYS A 33 6.13 4.46 0.13
CA LYS A 33 6.88 3.52 0.99
C LYS A 33 8.17 4.10 1.60
N VAL A 34 8.64 5.22 1.11
CA VAL A 34 9.75 5.95 1.76
C VAL A 34 9.40 6.38 3.19
N LEU A 35 8.12 6.70 3.47
CA LEU A 35 7.63 7.03 4.82
C LEU A 35 7.80 5.84 5.77
N ALA A 36 7.34 4.66 5.34
CA ALA A 36 7.46 3.43 6.11
C ALA A 36 8.93 3.11 6.42
N ALA A 37 9.81 3.22 5.41
CA ALA A 37 11.24 2.96 5.58
C ALA A 37 11.90 3.93 6.56
N TYR A 38 11.60 5.22 6.44
CA TYR A 38 12.08 6.24 7.39
C TYR A 38 11.63 5.93 8.83
N ALA A 39 10.34 5.67 9.02
CA ALA A 39 9.77 5.43 10.34
C ALA A 39 10.19 4.11 10.99
N CYS A 40 10.66 3.13 10.20
CA CYS A 40 11.26 1.92 10.75
C CYS A 40 12.73 2.14 11.17
N LEU A 41 13.50 2.95 10.44
CA LEU A 41 14.94 3.11 10.69
C LEU A 41 15.27 4.27 11.63
N ALA A 42 14.67 5.45 11.44
CA ALA A 42 15.03 6.65 12.21
C ALA A 42 14.90 6.46 13.74
N PRO A 43 13.81 5.87 14.28
CA PRO A 43 13.72 5.59 15.72
C PRO A 43 14.82 4.66 16.22
N ARG A 44 15.24 3.69 15.40
CA ARG A 44 16.31 2.75 15.76
C ARG A 44 17.67 3.42 15.85
N VAL A 45 17.92 4.41 14.98
CA VAL A 45 19.16 5.22 15.02
C VAL A 45 19.19 6.08 16.27
N VAL A 46 18.14 6.87 16.52
CA VAL A 46 18.14 7.84 17.66
C VAL A 46 18.07 7.16 19.03
N THR A 47 17.55 5.92 19.11
CA THR A 47 17.56 5.11 20.33
C THR A 47 18.87 4.30 20.51
N GLY A 48 19.80 4.38 19.54
CA GLY A 48 21.05 3.63 19.60
C GLY A 48 20.93 2.13 19.31
N GLN A 49 19.76 1.67 18.86
CA GLN A 49 19.56 0.26 18.48
C GLN A 49 20.21 -0.07 17.13
N PHE A 50 20.36 0.93 16.26
CA PHE A 50 21.01 0.81 14.97
C PHE A 50 22.15 1.82 14.86
N ASP A 51 23.36 1.33 14.60
CA ASP A 51 24.55 2.15 14.34
C ASP A 51 24.85 2.13 12.83
N PRO A 52 24.65 3.26 12.11
CA PRO A 52 24.88 3.34 10.66
C PRO A 52 26.30 2.99 10.21
N THR A 53 27.30 3.10 11.11
CA THR A 53 28.70 2.80 10.81
C THR A 53 29.06 1.32 10.92
N ARG A 54 28.20 0.51 11.55
CA ARG A 54 28.45 -0.91 11.85
C ARG A 54 27.41 -1.84 11.24
N HIS A 55 26.14 -1.41 11.19
CA HIS A 55 25.04 -2.25 10.77
C HIS A 55 24.68 -2.03 9.30
N ARG A 56 24.21 -3.08 8.66
CA ARG A 56 23.53 -3.04 7.37
C ARG A 56 22.02 -3.12 7.60
N ALA A 57 21.26 -2.23 7.00
CA ALA A 57 19.81 -2.22 7.09
C ALA A 57 19.23 -3.19 6.04
N VAL A 58 18.62 -4.30 6.50
CA VAL A 58 18.00 -5.32 5.65
C VAL A 58 16.51 -5.03 5.49
N TRP A 59 16.06 -4.92 4.24
CA TRP A 59 14.72 -4.48 3.87
C TRP A 59 13.93 -5.60 3.16
N PRO A 60 13.22 -6.47 3.93
CA PRO A 60 12.32 -7.48 3.36
C PRO A 60 11.12 -6.80 2.70
N SER A 61 10.86 -7.14 1.43
CA SER A 61 9.83 -6.45 0.65
C SER A 61 9.44 -7.22 -0.59
N THR A 62 8.31 -6.87 -1.13
CA THR A 62 7.90 -7.23 -2.49
C THR A 62 8.19 -6.10 -3.50
N GLY A 63 9.00 -5.08 -3.11
CA GLY A 63 9.51 -4.08 -4.05
C GLY A 63 9.66 -2.65 -3.50
N ASN A 64 8.59 -1.89 -3.38
CA ASN A 64 8.66 -0.46 -3.04
C ASN A 64 9.25 -0.17 -1.65
N TYR A 65 9.02 -1.05 -0.67
CA TYR A 65 9.61 -0.88 0.64
C TYR A 65 11.13 -1.11 0.62
N ALA A 66 11.64 -2.11 -0.13
CA ALA A 66 13.07 -2.31 -0.31
C ALA A 66 13.73 -1.10 -1.00
N ARG A 67 13.10 -0.55 -2.04
CA ARG A 67 13.58 0.70 -2.69
C ARG A 67 13.59 1.87 -1.71
N GLY A 68 12.53 2.06 -0.94
CA GLY A 68 12.45 3.05 0.13
C GLY A 68 13.55 2.87 1.17
N GLY A 69 13.76 1.63 1.59
CA GLY A 69 14.80 1.26 2.55
C GLY A 69 16.21 1.55 2.06
N VAL A 70 16.54 1.17 0.83
CA VAL A 70 17.84 1.47 0.21
C VAL A 70 18.05 2.99 0.09
N ALA A 71 17.01 3.75 -0.31
CA ALA A 71 17.09 5.20 -0.39
C ALA A 71 17.34 5.84 0.99
N ILE A 72 16.60 5.44 2.02
CA ILE A 72 16.79 5.95 3.39
C ILE A 72 18.14 5.52 3.96
N SER A 73 18.58 4.29 3.69
CA SER A 73 19.93 3.83 4.10
C SER A 73 21.02 4.72 3.53
N ARG A 74 20.91 5.13 2.26
CA ARG A 74 21.89 6.05 1.65
C ARG A 74 21.87 7.45 2.28
N ILE A 75 20.69 7.97 2.62
CA ILE A 75 20.56 9.26 3.31
C ILE A 75 21.23 9.18 4.69
N MET A 76 21.02 8.07 5.41
CA MET A 76 21.57 7.87 6.76
C MET A 76 23.04 7.38 6.76
N GLY A 77 23.66 7.23 5.57
CA GLY A 77 25.07 6.85 5.44
C GLY A 77 25.36 5.39 5.82
N CYS A 78 24.34 4.50 5.79
CA CYS A 78 24.51 3.09 6.02
C CYS A 78 24.28 2.25 4.76
N ARG A 79 24.69 0.97 4.78
CA ARG A 79 24.47 0.01 3.70
C ARG A 79 23.08 -0.56 3.80
N GLY A 80 22.31 -0.50 2.70
CA GLY A 80 20.97 -1.06 2.59
C GLY A 80 20.98 -2.34 1.76
N VAL A 81 20.38 -3.41 2.29
CA VAL A 81 20.22 -4.71 1.62
C VAL A 81 18.75 -4.93 1.27
N ALA A 82 18.45 -5.11 -0.01
CA ALA A 82 17.10 -5.40 -0.50
C ALA A 82 16.88 -6.91 -0.61
N VAL A 83 15.81 -7.43 0.01
CA VAL A 83 15.42 -8.84 -0.10
C VAL A 83 14.03 -8.89 -0.71
N LEU A 84 13.88 -9.40 -1.95
CA LEU A 84 12.63 -9.37 -2.69
C LEU A 84 12.49 -10.53 -3.68
N PRO A 85 11.24 -10.92 -4.06
CA PRO A 85 11.01 -12.00 -5.02
C PRO A 85 11.54 -11.65 -6.41
N ALA A 86 12.04 -12.68 -7.11
CA ALA A 86 12.57 -12.53 -8.47
C ALA A 86 11.51 -12.16 -9.51
N GLY A 87 10.23 -12.43 -9.23
CA GLY A 87 9.10 -12.17 -10.13
C GLY A 87 8.62 -10.72 -10.19
N MET A 88 9.26 -9.79 -9.46
CA MET A 88 8.85 -8.37 -9.45
C MET A 88 9.18 -7.66 -10.77
N SER A 89 8.53 -6.51 -11.01
CA SER A 89 8.73 -5.72 -12.23
C SER A 89 10.20 -5.34 -12.44
N GLN A 90 10.64 -5.31 -13.70
CA GLN A 90 12.03 -5.01 -14.07
C GLN A 90 12.43 -3.61 -13.58
N GLU A 91 11.52 -2.64 -13.61
CA GLU A 91 11.76 -1.26 -13.19
C GLU A 91 12.22 -1.14 -11.73
N ARG A 92 11.74 -2.06 -10.86
CA ARG A 92 12.19 -2.12 -9.46
C ARG A 92 13.64 -2.55 -9.35
N PHE A 93 14.02 -3.58 -10.11
CA PHE A 93 15.41 -4.06 -10.14
C PHE A 93 16.33 -3.05 -10.77
N ASP A 94 15.95 -2.41 -11.89
CA ASP A 94 16.74 -1.36 -12.55
C ASP A 94 17.01 -0.16 -11.63
N TRP A 95 16.03 0.14 -10.76
CA TRP A 95 16.21 1.17 -9.74
C TRP A 95 17.21 0.70 -8.65
N LEU A 96 17.02 -0.51 -8.12
CA LEU A 96 17.89 -1.07 -7.08
C LEU A 96 19.34 -1.19 -7.56
N ASP A 97 19.58 -1.70 -8.76
CA ASP A 97 20.91 -1.83 -9.36
C ASP A 97 21.68 -0.51 -9.42
N ARG A 98 20.97 0.62 -9.55
CA ARG A 98 21.56 1.97 -9.54
C ARG A 98 21.79 2.54 -8.14
N TRP A 99 21.07 2.04 -7.14
CA TRP A 99 21.02 2.67 -5.82
C TRP A 99 21.70 1.87 -4.71
N VAL A 100 21.83 0.56 -4.81
CA VAL A 100 22.64 -0.23 -3.86
C VAL A 100 24.12 0.14 -3.95
N VAL A 101 24.85 -0.11 -2.87
CA VAL A 101 26.30 0.13 -2.83
C VAL A 101 27.05 -1.01 -3.53
N ASP A 102 26.56 -2.22 -3.36
CA ASP A 102 27.15 -3.44 -3.90
C ASP A 102 26.02 -4.27 -4.55
N PRO A 103 26.19 -4.79 -5.78
CA PRO A 103 25.17 -5.63 -6.42
C PRO A 103 24.74 -6.85 -5.58
N SER A 104 25.61 -7.36 -4.71
CA SER A 104 25.29 -8.44 -3.78
C SER A 104 24.28 -8.05 -2.68
N ASP A 105 23.95 -6.76 -2.55
CA ASP A 105 22.92 -6.26 -1.65
C ASP A 105 21.50 -6.43 -2.22
N ILE A 106 21.34 -6.97 -3.43
CA ILE A 106 20.05 -7.35 -4.00
C ILE A 106 19.91 -8.86 -3.92
N ILE A 107 19.16 -9.31 -2.91
CA ILE A 107 18.90 -10.74 -2.68
C ILE A 107 17.54 -11.08 -3.30
N ARG A 108 17.57 -11.92 -4.34
CA ARG A 108 16.38 -12.38 -5.06
C ARG A 108 15.90 -13.68 -4.45
N THR A 109 14.67 -13.71 -3.93
CA THR A 109 14.03 -14.94 -3.45
C THR A 109 13.15 -15.56 -4.54
N PRO A 110 12.86 -16.88 -4.49
CA PRO A 110 11.90 -17.50 -5.40
C PRO A 110 10.50 -16.91 -5.26
N GLY A 111 9.73 -16.92 -6.35
CA GLY A 111 8.29 -16.62 -6.34
C GLY A 111 7.90 -15.22 -6.80
N SER A 112 6.67 -14.87 -6.48
CA SER A 112 5.98 -13.64 -6.88
C SER A 112 5.61 -12.78 -5.65
N GLU A 113 4.67 -11.84 -5.81
CA GLU A 113 4.25 -10.88 -4.78
C GLU A 113 3.84 -11.54 -3.45
N SER A 114 3.11 -12.65 -3.51
CA SER A 114 2.59 -13.32 -2.30
C SER A 114 3.61 -14.22 -1.57
N ASN A 115 4.85 -14.38 -2.07
CA ASN A 115 5.86 -15.30 -1.53
C ASN A 115 6.69 -14.67 -0.39
N VAL A 116 6.04 -14.31 0.69
CA VAL A 116 6.68 -13.63 1.85
C VAL A 116 7.46 -14.61 2.72
N LYS A 117 7.10 -15.90 2.75
CA LYS A 117 7.83 -16.91 3.53
C LYS A 117 9.29 -17.01 3.08
N GLU A 118 9.53 -17.07 1.77
CA GLU A 118 10.87 -17.15 1.19
C GLU A 118 11.71 -15.92 1.53
N ILE A 119 11.08 -14.75 1.63
CA ILE A 119 11.70 -13.51 2.12
C ILE A 119 12.09 -13.65 3.59
N TYR A 120 11.20 -14.18 4.44
CA TYR A 120 11.49 -14.40 5.86
C TYR A 120 12.62 -15.40 6.07
N ASP A 121 12.64 -16.51 5.34
CA ASP A 121 13.70 -17.49 5.41
C ASP A 121 15.08 -16.87 5.07
N ALA A 122 15.14 -16.06 4.02
CA ALA A 122 16.37 -15.34 3.65
C ALA A 122 16.76 -14.30 4.73
N CYS A 123 15.82 -13.59 5.31
CA CYS A 123 16.08 -12.63 6.38
C CYS A 123 16.53 -13.30 7.67
N ASN A 124 15.97 -14.46 8.02
CA ASN A 124 16.39 -15.23 9.19
C ASN A 124 17.83 -15.75 9.04
N GLU A 125 18.24 -16.12 7.83
CA GLU A 125 19.64 -16.48 7.55
C GLU A 125 20.57 -15.27 7.66
N LEU A 126 20.18 -14.11 7.10
CA LEU A 126 20.96 -12.88 7.22
C LEU A 126 21.11 -12.42 8.68
N ALA A 127 20.08 -12.57 9.49
CA ALA A 127 20.06 -12.14 10.89
C ALA A 127 21.04 -12.94 11.79
N ARG A 128 21.62 -14.04 11.30
CA ARG A 128 22.69 -14.76 12.01
C ARG A 128 24.02 -13.97 12.09
N ASP A 129 24.19 -13.04 11.16
CA ASP A 129 25.27 -12.06 11.22
C ASP A 129 24.74 -10.80 11.91
N GLU A 130 25.26 -10.51 13.11
CA GLU A 130 24.85 -9.37 13.95
C GLU A 130 25.04 -8.00 13.27
N SER A 131 25.82 -7.91 12.18
CA SER A 131 25.92 -6.71 11.38
C SER A 131 24.68 -6.44 10.54
N ASN A 132 23.79 -7.42 10.35
CA ASN A 132 22.54 -7.28 9.63
C ASN A 132 21.38 -6.95 10.58
N PHE A 133 20.74 -5.83 10.36
CA PHE A 133 19.55 -5.42 11.11
C PHE A 133 18.32 -5.51 10.21
N VAL A 134 17.44 -6.49 10.47
CA VAL A 134 16.24 -6.73 9.66
C VAL A 134 15.13 -5.77 10.09
N LEU A 135 14.69 -4.93 9.16
CA LEU A 135 13.60 -3.97 9.33
C LEU A 135 12.35 -4.50 8.61
N ASN A 136 11.61 -5.37 9.29
CA ASN A 136 10.47 -6.07 8.70
C ASN A 136 9.21 -5.20 8.73
N GLN A 137 8.79 -4.66 7.56
CA GLN A 137 7.60 -3.81 7.44
C GLN A 137 6.31 -4.41 7.97
N PHE A 138 6.22 -5.73 8.06
CA PHE A 138 4.99 -6.44 8.48
C PHE A 138 4.82 -6.50 10.01
N CYS A 139 5.87 -6.19 10.78
CA CYS A 139 5.84 -6.18 12.25
C CYS A 139 6.39 -4.90 12.89
N GLU A 140 6.93 -3.97 12.12
CA GLU A 140 7.42 -2.68 12.60
C GLU A 140 6.26 -1.68 12.75
N PHE A 141 5.83 -1.41 13.99
CA PHE A 141 4.74 -0.46 14.27
C PHE A 141 5.05 0.99 13.82
N GLY A 142 6.31 1.34 13.63
CA GLY A 142 6.71 2.60 13.00
C GLY A 142 6.08 2.80 11.61
N ASN A 143 5.95 1.74 10.82
CA ASN A 143 5.26 1.78 9.53
C ASN A 143 3.77 2.19 9.69
N HIS A 144 3.05 1.58 10.63
CA HIS A 144 1.65 1.94 10.93
C HIS A 144 1.54 3.39 11.41
N LEU A 145 2.41 3.79 12.36
CA LEU A 145 2.40 5.12 12.96
C LEU A 145 2.73 6.24 11.97
N ALA A 146 3.67 6.01 11.04
CA ALA A 146 3.98 6.97 9.99
C ALA A 146 2.76 7.26 9.10
N HIS A 147 2.03 6.23 8.72
CA HIS A 147 0.81 6.40 7.92
C HIS A 147 -0.32 7.02 8.73
N ARG A 148 -0.45 6.67 10.01
CA ARG A 148 -1.42 7.30 10.90
C ARG A 148 -1.16 8.80 10.98
N LEU A 149 0.07 9.23 11.24
CA LEU A 149 0.42 10.63 11.40
C LEU A 149 0.42 11.39 10.06
N VAL A 150 1.19 10.91 9.08
CA VAL A 150 1.47 11.67 7.85
C VAL A 150 0.36 11.48 6.81
N THR A 151 0.04 10.24 6.50
CA THR A 151 -0.96 9.94 5.45
C THR A 151 -2.37 10.31 5.92
N GLY A 152 -2.72 10.00 7.18
CA GLY A 152 -4.01 10.35 7.76
C GLY A 152 -4.24 11.87 7.76
N ALA A 153 -3.29 12.64 8.27
CA ALA A 153 -3.38 14.10 8.27
C ALA A 153 -3.38 14.72 6.85
N ALA A 154 -2.64 14.11 5.91
CA ALA A 154 -2.64 14.55 4.52
C ALA A 154 -4.02 14.35 3.86
N ILE A 155 -4.66 13.20 4.11
CA ILE A 155 -6.01 12.90 3.64
C ILE A 155 -7.01 13.87 4.26
N GLU A 156 -6.98 14.06 5.57
CA GLU A 156 -7.87 15.00 6.26
C GLU A 156 -7.77 16.41 5.69
N ARG A 157 -6.54 16.90 5.47
CA ARG A 157 -6.31 18.21 4.87
C ARG A 157 -6.88 18.36 3.45
N VAL A 158 -6.81 17.31 2.64
CA VAL A 158 -7.42 17.29 1.30
C VAL A 158 -8.94 17.26 1.42
N PHE A 159 -9.47 16.42 2.30
CA PHE A 159 -10.90 16.33 2.56
C PHE A 159 -11.48 17.68 3.02
N ASP A 160 -10.86 18.33 3.99
CA ASP A 160 -11.29 19.64 4.52
C ASP A 160 -11.33 20.71 3.44
N HIS A 161 -10.34 20.69 2.53
CA HIS A 161 -10.31 21.59 1.39
C HIS A 161 -11.51 21.39 0.46
N ILE A 162 -11.85 20.14 0.15
CA ILE A 162 -12.99 19.79 -0.71
C ILE A 162 -14.31 20.11 0.02
N ALA A 163 -14.41 19.75 1.31
CA ALA A 163 -15.59 19.96 2.13
C ALA A 163 -15.91 21.45 2.35
N ALA A 164 -14.91 22.35 2.31
CA ALA A 164 -15.13 23.79 2.44
C ALA A 164 -16.12 24.33 1.40
N ALA A 165 -16.17 23.76 0.20
CA ALA A 165 -17.14 24.11 -0.85
C ALA A 165 -18.41 23.22 -0.82
N ARG A 166 -18.45 22.19 0.04
CA ARG A 166 -19.52 21.18 0.13
C ARG A 166 -19.86 20.86 1.58
N PRO A 167 -20.56 21.74 2.32
CA PRO A 167 -20.75 21.65 3.77
C PRO A 167 -21.44 20.38 4.28
N ARG A 168 -22.14 19.63 3.43
CA ARG A 168 -22.77 18.35 3.78
C ARG A 168 -21.89 17.13 3.54
N LEU A 169 -20.73 17.36 2.88
CA LEU A 169 -19.83 16.26 2.57
C LEU A 169 -19.23 15.69 3.86
N ARG A 170 -19.28 14.37 4.00
CA ARG A 170 -18.66 13.64 5.10
C ARG A 170 -17.64 12.64 4.58
N LEU A 171 -16.62 12.36 5.35
CA LEU A 171 -15.62 11.36 5.03
C LEU A 171 -16.15 9.97 5.45
N ALA A 172 -16.80 9.27 4.51
CA ALA A 172 -17.56 8.08 4.82
C ALA A 172 -16.70 6.81 4.88
N ALA A 173 -15.73 6.66 3.96
CA ALA A 173 -14.88 5.47 3.92
C ALA A 173 -13.45 5.78 3.49
N PHE A 174 -12.52 5.00 4.03
CA PHE A 174 -11.12 4.91 3.61
C PHE A 174 -10.85 3.51 3.07
N VAL A 175 -10.27 3.44 1.87
CA VAL A 175 -9.99 2.17 1.18
C VAL A 175 -8.49 2.02 1.03
N SER A 176 -7.95 0.88 1.41
CA SER A 176 -6.52 0.61 1.30
C SER A 176 -6.23 -0.86 1.03
N ALA A 177 -5.52 -1.10 -0.05
CA ALA A 177 -4.94 -2.40 -0.34
C ALA A 177 -3.87 -2.74 0.69
N THR A 178 -3.89 -3.99 1.15
CA THR A 178 -3.05 -4.49 2.22
C THR A 178 -1.92 -5.36 1.67
N GLY A 179 -0.70 -4.81 1.68
CA GLY A 179 0.52 -5.60 1.73
C GLY A 179 0.95 -5.65 3.19
N SER A 180 1.85 -4.75 3.63
CA SER A 180 2.23 -4.66 5.05
C SER A 180 1.12 -4.12 5.98
N ALA A 181 0.00 -3.68 5.44
CA ALA A 181 -1.10 -3.00 6.16
C ALA A 181 -0.71 -1.67 6.85
N GLY A 182 0.48 -1.12 6.58
CA GLY A 182 0.90 0.15 7.18
C GLY A 182 -0.07 1.30 6.87
N THR A 183 -0.54 1.40 5.62
CA THR A 183 -1.46 2.45 5.18
C THR A 183 -2.83 2.40 5.89
N ILE A 184 -3.23 1.24 6.42
CA ILE A 184 -4.43 1.10 7.28
C ILE A 184 -4.34 2.01 8.51
N GLY A 185 -3.15 2.32 9.00
CA GLY A 185 -2.95 3.30 10.08
C GLY A 185 -3.55 4.68 9.78
N ALA A 186 -3.57 5.11 8.51
CA ALA A 186 -4.29 6.31 8.11
C ALA A 186 -5.82 6.15 8.29
N GLY A 187 -6.34 4.96 8.02
CA GLY A 187 -7.75 4.62 8.28
C GLY A 187 -8.10 4.73 9.76
N ASP A 188 -7.25 4.22 10.65
CA ASP A 188 -7.45 4.34 12.10
C ASP A 188 -7.50 5.81 12.53
N TYR A 189 -6.60 6.65 12.00
CA TYR A 189 -6.64 8.10 12.24
C TYR A 189 -7.96 8.73 11.80
N LEU A 190 -8.40 8.44 10.58
CA LEU A 190 -9.62 9.00 10.01
C LEU A 190 -10.88 8.50 10.74
N LYS A 191 -10.87 7.25 11.18
CA LYS A 191 -11.99 6.67 11.94
C LYS A 191 -12.15 7.33 13.31
N ASP A 192 -11.05 7.58 14.02
CA ASP A 192 -11.07 8.27 15.31
C ASP A 192 -11.62 9.69 15.19
N ARG A 193 -11.36 10.38 14.08
CA ARG A 193 -11.71 11.79 13.89
C ARG A 193 -13.05 12.03 13.20
N HIS A 194 -13.41 11.16 12.27
CA HIS A 194 -14.56 11.34 11.37
C HIS A 194 -15.56 10.18 11.41
N GLY A 195 -15.26 9.10 12.15
CA GLY A 195 -16.09 7.89 12.12
C GLY A 195 -16.03 7.12 10.80
N THR A 196 -14.96 7.33 10.03
CA THR A 196 -14.76 6.76 8.70
C THR A 196 -14.72 5.24 8.74
N ARG A 197 -15.43 4.57 7.82
CA ARG A 197 -15.35 3.11 7.64
C ARG A 197 -14.05 2.72 6.95
N ILE A 198 -13.45 1.60 7.37
CA ILE A 198 -12.19 1.11 6.81
C ILE A 198 -12.45 -0.12 5.95
N THR A 199 -12.09 -0.04 4.66
CA THR A 199 -12.08 -1.17 3.74
C THR A 199 -10.63 -1.64 3.51
N ALA A 200 -10.32 -2.85 3.97
CA ALA A 200 -9.07 -3.54 3.66
C ALA A 200 -9.22 -4.32 2.35
N VAL A 201 -8.26 -4.17 1.44
CA VAL A 201 -8.36 -4.77 0.11
C VAL A 201 -7.21 -5.76 -0.11
N GLU A 202 -7.52 -6.88 -0.79
CA GLU A 202 -6.55 -7.90 -1.18
C GLU A 202 -6.77 -8.37 -2.62
N ALA A 203 -5.87 -9.20 -3.14
CA ALA A 203 -6.05 -9.82 -4.44
C ALA A 203 -7.03 -10.99 -4.36
N LEU A 204 -7.94 -11.11 -5.33
CA LEU A 204 -8.90 -12.22 -5.39
C LEU A 204 -8.20 -13.57 -5.58
N GLU A 205 -7.04 -13.58 -6.23
CA GLU A 205 -6.20 -14.77 -6.43
C GLU A 205 -5.47 -15.20 -5.13
N CYS A 206 -5.43 -14.30 -4.13
CA CYS A 206 -4.86 -14.57 -2.79
C CYS A 206 -5.81 -14.05 -1.69
N PRO A 207 -7.02 -14.63 -1.54
CA PRO A 207 -8.09 -14.10 -0.69
C PRO A 207 -7.92 -14.52 0.78
N THR A 208 -6.83 -14.09 1.40
CA THR A 208 -6.44 -14.51 2.76
C THR A 208 -7.45 -14.04 3.80
N MET A 209 -7.89 -12.77 3.74
CA MET A 209 -8.87 -12.23 4.69
C MET A 209 -10.30 -12.66 4.36
N LEU A 210 -10.65 -12.72 3.09
CA LEU A 210 -12.00 -13.03 2.64
C LEU A 210 -12.32 -14.52 2.84
N GLU A 211 -11.47 -15.41 2.30
CA GLU A 211 -11.74 -16.84 2.15
C GLU A 211 -10.78 -17.76 2.94
N ASN A 212 -9.84 -17.23 3.73
CA ASN A 212 -8.69 -17.96 4.29
C ASN A 212 -7.86 -18.67 3.21
N GLY A 213 -7.87 -18.11 2.01
CA GLY A 213 -7.22 -18.65 0.83
C GLY A 213 -5.78 -18.16 0.66
N PHE A 214 -5.12 -18.73 -0.33
CA PHE A 214 -3.80 -18.27 -0.76
C PHE A 214 -3.60 -18.59 -2.24
N GLY A 215 -2.77 -17.80 -2.89
CA GLY A 215 -2.41 -18.01 -4.29
C GLY A 215 -1.40 -16.99 -4.73
N GLU A 216 -1.02 -17.04 -6.00
CA GLU A 216 -0.14 -16.07 -6.62
C GLU A 216 -0.95 -15.07 -7.44
N HIS A 217 -0.48 -13.83 -7.49
CA HIS A 217 -1.12 -12.74 -8.23
C HIS A 217 -0.09 -11.72 -8.70
N ASN A 218 -0.51 -10.80 -9.58
CA ASN A 218 0.34 -9.75 -10.14
C ASN A 218 0.03 -8.34 -9.59
N ILE A 219 -0.84 -8.18 -8.59
CA ILE A 219 -1.05 -6.85 -8.00
C ILE A 219 0.12 -6.52 -7.08
N GLN A 220 1.21 -6.02 -7.65
CA GLN A 220 2.48 -5.81 -6.95
C GLN A 220 2.36 -4.75 -5.87
N GLY A 221 2.76 -5.11 -4.64
CA GLY A 221 2.74 -4.25 -3.45
C GLY A 221 1.64 -4.58 -2.44
N ILE A 222 0.80 -5.59 -2.72
CA ILE A 222 -0.30 -6.01 -1.84
C ILE A 222 -0.48 -7.53 -1.83
N GLY A 223 -1.37 -8.04 -0.96
CA GLY A 223 -1.92 -9.38 -1.07
C GLY A 223 -0.98 -10.50 -0.65
N ASP A 224 -0.55 -10.48 0.59
CA ASP A 224 0.32 -11.51 1.17
C ASP A 224 -0.50 -12.70 1.69
N LYS A 225 0.12 -13.89 1.72
CA LYS A 225 -0.45 -15.14 2.26
C LYS A 225 -0.55 -15.14 3.80
N HIS A 226 -0.53 -13.99 4.46
CA HIS A 226 -0.61 -13.85 5.90
C HIS A 226 -1.21 -12.50 6.31
N ILE A 227 -1.60 -12.38 7.57
CA ILE A 227 -2.06 -11.11 8.14
C ILE A 227 -0.87 -10.42 8.83
N PRO A 228 -0.49 -9.19 8.42
CA PRO A 228 0.59 -8.46 9.07
C PRO A 228 0.36 -8.22 10.56
N LEU A 229 1.43 -8.26 11.37
CA LEU A 229 1.32 -7.98 12.81
C LEU A 229 0.79 -6.57 13.09
N ILE A 230 1.14 -5.62 12.23
CA ILE A 230 0.74 -4.21 12.36
C ILE A 230 -0.65 -3.90 11.79
N HIS A 231 -1.40 -4.90 11.32
CA HIS A 231 -2.78 -4.71 10.87
C HIS A 231 -3.72 -4.65 12.07
N ASN A 232 -4.40 -3.54 12.26
CA ASN A 232 -5.48 -3.39 13.24
C ASN A 232 -6.77 -4.05 12.70
N VAL A 233 -6.78 -5.38 12.71
CA VAL A 233 -7.89 -6.18 12.16
C VAL A 233 -9.20 -5.90 12.87
N MET A 234 -9.16 -5.69 14.20
CA MET A 234 -10.37 -5.45 14.98
C MET A 234 -11.07 -4.14 14.61
N ASN A 235 -10.37 -3.21 13.96
CA ASN A 235 -10.90 -1.93 13.48
C ASN A 235 -11.32 -1.95 11.99
N THR A 236 -11.09 -3.05 11.27
CA THR A 236 -11.48 -3.21 9.87
C THR A 236 -12.99 -3.45 9.74
N ASP A 237 -13.66 -2.66 8.89
CA ASP A 237 -15.12 -2.74 8.71
C ASP A 237 -15.54 -3.58 7.51
N VAL A 238 -14.74 -3.53 6.43
CA VAL A 238 -15.03 -4.24 5.18
C VAL A 238 -13.76 -4.91 4.68
N VAL A 239 -13.89 -6.11 4.15
CA VAL A 239 -12.86 -6.75 3.33
C VAL A 239 -13.35 -6.84 1.90
N CYS A 240 -12.49 -6.50 0.95
CA CYS A 240 -12.78 -6.49 -0.47
C CYS A 240 -11.64 -7.19 -1.23
N ALA A 241 -11.99 -8.09 -2.14
CA ALA A 241 -11.00 -8.66 -3.06
C ALA A 241 -11.22 -8.14 -4.49
N VAL A 242 -10.09 -7.93 -5.19
CA VAL A 242 -10.03 -7.45 -6.58
C VAL A 242 -9.10 -8.35 -7.37
N SER A 243 -9.54 -8.81 -8.57
CA SER A 243 -8.73 -9.67 -9.42
C SER A 243 -7.53 -8.92 -10.03
N ASP A 244 -6.37 -9.59 -10.08
CA ASP A 244 -5.17 -9.08 -10.77
C ASP A 244 -5.41 -8.90 -12.28
N ARG A 245 -6.24 -9.75 -12.87
CA ARG A 245 -6.68 -9.57 -14.26
C ARG A 245 -7.33 -8.19 -14.47
N ALA A 246 -8.14 -7.73 -13.54
CA ALA A 246 -8.80 -6.43 -13.66
C ALA A 246 -7.78 -5.28 -13.60
N THR A 247 -6.80 -5.37 -12.71
CA THR A 247 -5.76 -4.34 -12.59
C THR A 247 -4.82 -4.32 -13.78
N ASP A 248 -4.41 -5.48 -14.30
CA ASP A 248 -3.54 -5.60 -15.45
C ASP A 248 -4.19 -5.08 -16.74
N GLU A 249 -5.45 -5.49 -17.01
CA GLU A 249 -6.19 -5.05 -18.19
C GLU A 249 -6.53 -3.54 -18.11
N LEU A 250 -6.83 -3.00 -16.92
CA LEU A 250 -7.04 -1.56 -16.73
C LEU A 250 -5.75 -0.74 -16.81
N ASP A 251 -4.59 -1.28 -16.41
CA ASP A 251 -3.32 -0.61 -16.65
C ASP A 251 -3.05 -0.42 -18.15
N VAL A 252 -3.40 -1.41 -18.98
CA VAL A 252 -3.36 -1.28 -20.44
C VAL A 252 -4.34 -0.23 -20.93
N LEU A 253 -5.59 -0.24 -20.46
CA LEU A 253 -6.61 0.75 -20.84
C LEU A 253 -6.17 2.19 -20.49
N PHE A 254 -5.61 2.40 -19.32
CA PHE A 254 -5.24 3.73 -18.83
C PHE A 254 -3.98 4.29 -19.50
N ASN A 255 -3.09 3.41 -19.98
CA ASN A 255 -1.75 3.80 -20.41
C ASN A 255 -1.44 3.55 -21.90
N THR A 256 -2.41 3.13 -22.71
CA THR A 256 -2.29 3.02 -24.17
C THR A 256 -3.06 4.12 -24.88
N ASP A 257 -2.65 4.44 -26.11
CA ASP A 257 -3.34 5.45 -26.91
C ASP A 257 -4.78 5.05 -27.26
N ALA A 258 -5.02 3.76 -27.55
CA ALA A 258 -6.37 3.26 -27.85
C ALA A 258 -7.28 3.40 -26.60
N GLY A 259 -6.78 3.02 -25.43
CA GLY A 259 -7.50 3.11 -24.17
C GLY A 259 -7.81 4.56 -23.79
N ARG A 260 -6.83 5.46 -23.86
CA ARG A 260 -7.01 6.89 -23.54
C ARG A 260 -8.03 7.55 -24.47
N ARG A 261 -7.94 7.28 -25.79
CA ARG A 261 -8.95 7.76 -26.75
C ARG A 261 -10.36 7.22 -26.44
N HIS A 262 -10.46 5.94 -26.01
CA HIS A 262 -11.74 5.35 -25.60
C HIS A 262 -12.32 6.10 -24.38
N LEU A 263 -11.54 6.32 -23.35
CA LEU A 263 -11.96 7.03 -22.13
C LEU A 263 -12.41 8.46 -22.44
N GLN A 264 -11.71 9.18 -23.29
CA GLN A 264 -12.09 10.52 -23.72
C GLN A 264 -13.38 10.52 -24.54
N SER A 265 -13.45 9.67 -25.59
CA SER A 265 -14.54 9.73 -26.57
C SER A 265 -15.83 9.04 -26.12
N ARG A 266 -15.73 7.98 -25.32
CA ARG A 266 -16.89 7.16 -24.91
C ARG A 266 -17.36 7.47 -23.49
N ARG A 267 -16.44 7.72 -22.56
CA ARG A 267 -16.77 8.12 -21.20
C ARG A 267 -16.79 9.64 -21.00
N GLY A 268 -16.36 10.42 -21.99
CA GLY A 268 -16.34 11.89 -21.93
C GLY A 268 -15.38 12.45 -20.88
N LEU A 269 -14.29 11.73 -20.58
CA LEU A 269 -13.31 12.19 -19.59
C LEU A 269 -12.44 13.30 -20.16
N GLY A 270 -12.20 14.34 -19.38
CA GLY A 270 -11.25 15.40 -19.71
C GLY A 270 -9.80 14.94 -19.71
N ASP A 271 -8.94 15.68 -20.38
CA ASP A 271 -7.50 15.40 -20.49
C ASP A 271 -6.82 15.36 -19.12
N ASP A 272 -7.27 16.16 -18.17
CA ASP A 272 -6.79 16.21 -16.79
C ASP A 272 -7.02 14.87 -16.04
N VAL A 273 -8.23 14.32 -16.15
CA VAL A 273 -8.57 13.04 -15.55
C VAL A 273 -7.79 11.89 -16.22
N VAL A 274 -7.77 11.86 -17.57
CA VAL A 274 -7.05 10.82 -18.31
C VAL A 274 -5.54 10.86 -18.01
N SER A 275 -4.96 12.06 -17.87
CA SER A 275 -3.56 12.21 -17.46
C SER A 275 -3.33 11.77 -16.04
N ALA A 276 -4.27 12.05 -15.12
CA ALA A 276 -4.19 11.62 -13.73
C ALA A 276 -4.14 10.09 -13.58
N LEU A 277 -4.77 9.32 -14.49
CA LEU A 277 -4.71 7.84 -14.47
C LEU A 277 -3.29 7.29 -14.66
N GLY A 278 -2.35 8.06 -15.20
CA GLY A 278 -0.92 7.71 -15.25
C GLY A 278 -0.24 7.65 -13.88
N HIS A 279 -0.87 8.21 -12.82
CA HIS A 279 -0.41 8.11 -11.43
C HIS A 279 -0.90 6.85 -10.72
N PHE A 280 -1.63 5.97 -11.41
CA PHE A 280 -2.16 4.74 -10.85
C PHE A 280 -1.31 3.55 -11.27
N GLY A 281 -0.54 2.98 -10.33
CA GLY A 281 0.05 1.66 -10.47
C GLY A 281 -0.97 0.55 -10.19
N LEU A 282 -0.56 -0.73 -10.26
CA LEU A 282 -1.49 -1.87 -10.14
C LEU A 282 -2.30 -1.85 -8.83
N SER A 283 -1.63 -1.63 -7.69
CA SER A 283 -2.32 -1.52 -6.39
C SER A 283 -3.22 -0.28 -6.29
N SER A 284 -2.92 0.77 -7.03
CA SER A 284 -3.73 1.99 -7.08
C SER A 284 -5.01 1.78 -7.90
N ILE A 285 -4.93 1.02 -8.99
CA ILE A 285 -6.09 0.57 -9.78
C ILE A 285 -6.96 -0.38 -8.92
N CYS A 286 -6.34 -1.28 -8.18
CA CYS A 286 -7.01 -2.14 -7.21
C CYS A 286 -7.80 -1.30 -6.18
N ASN A 287 -7.20 -0.27 -5.62
CA ASN A 287 -7.85 0.66 -4.69
C ASN A 287 -9.02 1.42 -5.35
N LEU A 288 -8.89 1.84 -6.61
CA LEU A 288 -9.97 2.49 -7.36
C LEU A 288 -11.20 1.56 -7.47
N LEU A 289 -10.97 0.32 -7.92
CA LEU A 289 -12.04 -0.67 -8.05
C LEU A 289 -12.71 -0.97 -6.70
N ALA A 290 -11.91 -1.16 -5.66
CA ALA A 290 -12.38 -1.40 -4.30
C ALA A 290 -13.15 -0.19 -3.73
N ALA A 291 -12.75 1.05 -4.07
CA ALA A 291 -13.48 2.25 -3.67
C ALA A 291 -14.89 2.28 -4.30
N VAL A 292 -15.01 1.98 -5.59
CA VAL A 292 -16.32 1.87 -6.26
C VAL A 292 -17.17 0.75 -5.64
N LYS A 293 -16.57 -0.42 -5.39
CA LYS A 293 -17.24 -1.55 -4.71
C LYS A 293 -17.72 -1.15 -3.31
N THR A 294 -16.89 -0.41 -2.55
CA THR A 294 -17.23 0.08 -1.20
C THR A 294 -18.40 1.06 -1.24
N VAL A 295 -18.43 2.00 -2.20
CA VAL A 295 -19.56 2.91 -2.40
C VAL A 295 -20.85 2.13 -2.60
N LYS A 296 -20.83 1.11 -3.46
CA LYS A 296 -22.01 0.29 -3.78
C LYS A 296 -22.45 -0.57 -2.59
N LEU A 297 -21.49 -1.20 -1.90
CA LEU A 297 -21.80 -2.06 -0.74
C LEU A 297 -22.46 -1.25 0.40
N LEU A 298 -21.91 -0.09 0.71
CA LEU A 298 -22.36 0.76 1.81
C LEU A 298 -23.52 1.70 1.42
N GLY A 299 -23.97 1.70 0.15
CA GLY A 299 -25.03 2.56 -0.34
C GLY A 299 -24.73 4.05 -0.21
N LEU A 300 -23.45 4.46 -0.44
CA LEU A 300 -23.01 5.83 -0.27
C LEU A 300 -23.49 6.72 -1.41
N GLY A 301 -23.81 7.97 -1.07
CA GLY A 301 -24.36 8.98 -1.99
C GLY A 301 -23.41 10.15 -2.28
N PRO A 302 -23.92 11.20 -2.95
CA PRO A 302 -23.09 12.34 -3.36
C PRO A 302 -22.51 13.17 -2.19
N ASP A 303 -23.06 13.06 -1.00
CA ASP A 303 -22.57 13.73 0.20
C ASP A 303 -21.59 12.84 1.03
N ASP A 304 -21.21 11.66 0.52
CA ASP A 304 -20.34 10.68 1.16
C ASP A 304 -19.04 10.50 0.38
N ALA A 305 -17.95 11.09 0.85
CA ALA A 305 -16.64 10.92 0.20
C ALA A 305 -15.98 9.58 0.58
N VAL A 306 -15.40 8.91 -0.39
CA VAL A 306 -14.50 7.78 -0.20
C VAL A 306 -13.09 8.21 -0.58
N VAL A 307 -12.12 7.91 0.27
CA VAL A 307 -10.73 8.31 0.05
C VAL A 307 -9.82 7.09 -0.05
N THR A 308 -8.84 7.16 -0.93
CA THR A 308 -7.76 6.16 -1.04
C THR A 308 -6.45 6.82 -1.45
N VAL A 309 -5.39 6.01 -1.53
CA VAL A 309 -4.04 6.43 -1.95
C VAL A 309 -3.61 5.64 -3.17
N ALA A 310 -3.18 6.34 -4.22
CA ALA A 310 -2.40 5.76 -5.31
C ALA A 310 -0.95 5.64 -4.83
N THR A 311 -0.56 4.45 -4.39
CA THR A 311 0.68 4.21 -3.64
C THR A 311 1.95 4.40 -4.47
N ASP A 312 1.88 4.10 -5.77
CA ASP A 312 2.86 4.34 -6.82
C ASP A 312 2.13 4.56 -8.17
N GLY A 313 2.88 4.89 -9.22
CA GLY A 313 2.33 5.21 -10.53
C GLY A 313 2.64 4.16 -11.61
N ALA A 314 1.98 4.31 -12.75
CA ALA A 314 2.10 3.43 -13.92
C ALA A 314 3.53 3.34 -14.50
N ALA A 315 4.40 4.32 -14.18
CA ALA A 315 5.82 4.31 -14.58
C ALA A 315 6.63 3.15 -13.99
N MET A 316 6.09 2.46 -12.99
CA MET A 316 6.71 1.29 -12.36
C MET A 316 6.34 -0.05 -13.04
N TYR A 317 5.51 -0.01 -14.09
CA TYR A 317 4.88 -1.21 -14.68
C TYR A 317 4.96 -1.33 -16.20
N PRO A 318 5.83 -0.62 -16.95
CA PRO A 318 5.93 -0.83 -18.41
C PRO A 318 6.23 -2.27 -18.79
N SER A 319 7.08 -2.98 -18.02
CA SER A 319 7.41 -4.39 -18.26
C SER A 319 6.20 -5.31 -18.04
N GLU A 320 5.39 -5.04 -17.01
CA GLU A 320 4.17 -5.82 -16.74
C GLU A 320 3.09 -5.56 -17.79
N ARG A 321 2.92 -4.30 -18.20
CA ARG A 321 2.02 -3.92 -19.30
C ARG A 321 2.41 -4.61 -20.61
N ALA A 322 3.71 -4.67 -20.91
CA ALA A 322 4.19 -5.37 -22.10
C ALA A 322 3.87 -6.87 -22.05
N LYS A 323 4.01 -7.53 -20.89
CA LYS A 323 3.61 -8.94 -20.69
C LYS A 323 2.09 -9.11 -20.88
N THR A 324 1.29 -8.24 -20.30
CA THR A 324 -0.18 -8.28 -20.42
C THR A 324 -0.61 -8.12 -21.88
N LEU A 325 -0.03 -7.14 -22.61
CA LEU A 325 -0.28 -6.96 -24.03
C LEU A 325 0.09 -8.19 -24.84
N ALA A 326 1.29 -8.75 -24.65
CA ALA A 326 1.74 -9.92 -25.37
C ALA A 326 0.86 -11.17 -25.13
N ASN A 327 0.36 -11.32 -23.90
CA ASN A 327 -0.44 -12.48 -23.51
C ASN A 327 -1.92 -12.35 -23.92
N ARG A 328 -2.49 -11.14 -23.84
CA ARG A 328 -3.93 -10.91 -24.05
C ARG A 328 -4.26 -10.42 -25.46
N TRP A 329 -3.39 -9.60 -26.03
CA TRP A 329 -3.60 -8.93 -27.32
C TRP A 329 -2.33 -9.01 -28.19
N PRO A 330 -1.91 -10.22 -28.59
CA PRO A 330 -0.69 -10.39 -29.37
C PRO A 330 -0.72 -9.68 -30.73
N ASP A 331 -1.92 -9.45 -31.27
CA ASP A 331 -2.13 -8.73 -32.53
C ASP A 331 -2.30 -7.19 -32.32
N GLY A 332 -2.21 -6.71 -31.09
CA GLY A 332 -2.34 -5.30 -30.70
C GLY A 332 -3.64 -5.01 -29.95
N PHE A 333 -3.64 -3.95 -29.15
CA PHE A 333 -4.78 -3.48 -28.36
C PHE A 333 -5.47 -2.33 -29.09
N ASP A 334 -6.72 -2.55 -29.49
CA ASP A 334 -7.48 -1.60 -30.29
C ASP A 334 -8.69 -0.98 -29.57
N ALA A 335 -9.57 -0.28 -30.31
CA ALA A 335 -10.74 0.38 -29.76
C ALA A 335 -11.85 -0.60 -29.32
N VAL A 336 -11.90 -1.80 -29.88
CA VAL A 336 -12.87 -2.83 -29.48
C VAL A 336 -12.42 -3.45 -28.17
N ASP A 337 -11.13 -3.77 -28.06
CA ASP A 337 -10.52 -4.28 -26.84
C ASP A 337 -10.68 -3.27 -25.68
N ALA A 338 -10.44 -2.00 -25.95
CA ALA A 338 -10.63 -0.92 -24.98
C ALA A 338 -12.09 -0.85 -24.46
N ALA A 339 -13.07 -1.01 -25.35
CA ALA A 339 -14.48 -1.04 -24.98
C ALA A 339 -14.85 -2.30 -24.18
N GLU A 340 -14.26 -3.43 -24.51
CA GLU A 340 -14.47 -4.69 -23.79
C GLU A 340 -13.88 -4.61 -22.37
N VAL A 341 -12.65 -4.14 -22.21
CA VAL A 341 -11.99 -3.94 -20.92
C VAL A 341 -12.77 -2.96 -20.04
N ASP A 342 -13.16 -1.82 -20.61
CA ASP A 342 -13.98 -0.82 -19.94
C ASP A 342 -15.32 -1.38 -19.47
N GLY A 343 -16.04 -2.07 -20.35
CA GLY A 343 -17.32 -2.70 -20.01
C GLY A 343 -17.20 -3.75 -18.92
N ARG A 344 -16.16 -4.58 -18.99
CA ARG A 344 -15.92 -5.68 -18.04
C ARG A 344 -15.50 -5.18 -16.65
N HIS A 345 -14.57 -4.25 -16.57
CA HIS A 345 -13.92 -3.89 -15.31
C HIS A 345 -14.38 -2.58 -14.69
N LEU A 346 -14.93 -1.64 -15.47
CA LEU A 346 -15.49 -0.40 -14.93
C LEU A 346 -17.03 -0.38 -15.03
N GLY A 347 -17.59 -0.84 -16.16
CA GLY A 347 -19.03 -0.85 -16.35
C GLY A 347 -19.77 -1.88 -15.51
N ALA A 348 -19.18 -3.05 -15.31
CA ALA A 348 -19.79 -4.20 -14.63
C ALA A 348 -19.40 -4.34 -13.15
N ILE A 349 -18.73 -3.34 -12.54
CA ILE A 349 -18.35 -3.43 -11.12
C ILE A 349 -19.59 -3.70 -10.25
N GLY A 350 -19.59 -4.83 -9.52
CA GLY A 350 -20.58 -5.21 -8.53
C GLY A 350 -20.06 -5.08 -7.09
N THR A 351 -20.68 -5.85 -6.19
CA THR A 351 -20.29 -6.01 -4.78
C THR A 351 -19.82 -7.44 -4.48
N ASP A 352 -19.50 -8.20 -5.53
CA ASP A 352 -18.96 -9.56 -5.41
C ASP A 352 -17.62 -9.51 -4.66
N ASP A 353 -17.23 -10.61 -4.06
CA ASP A 353 -15.95 -10.75 -3.34
C ASP A 353 -15.73 -9.69 -2.26
N MET A 354 -16.78 -9.39 -1.50
CA MET A 354 -16.75 -8.46 -0.36
C MET A 354 -17.51 -9.02 0.83
N ILE A 355 -17.06 -8.66 2.03
CA ILE A 355 -17.81 -8.86 3.27
C ILE A 355 -17.80 -7.57 4.10
N GLU A 356 -18.94 -7.24 4.70
CA GLU A 356 -19.03 -6.33 5.84
C GLU A 356 -18.69 -7.14 7.09
N CYS A 357 -17.58 -6.83 7.76
CA CYS A 357 -17.01 -7.65 8.82
C CYS A 357 -17.88 -7.62 10.07
N THR A 358 -18.38 -8.77 10.47
CA THR A 358 -18.92 -9.01 11.81
C THR A 358 -17.74 -9.12 12.81
N GLU A 359 -18.05 -9.13 14.12
CA GLU A 359 -17.05 -9.41 15.16
C GLU A 359 -16.41 -10.80 14.95
N ARG A 360 -17.19 -11.79 14.55
CA ARG A 360 -16.71 -13.13 14.23
C ARG A 360 -15.71 -13.13 13.08
N ASP A 361 -15.95 -12.34 12.02
CA ASP A 361 -15.05 -12.23 10.88
C ASP A 361 -13.73 -11.58 11.29
N ARG A 362 -13.77 -10.49 12.07
CA ARG A 362 -12.56 -9.87 12.60
C ARG A 362 -11.73 -10.84 13.44
N HIS A 363 -12.36 -11.60 14.34
CA HIS A 363 -11.66 -12.62 15.12
C HIS A 363 -11.07 -13.74 14.25
N ARG A 364 -11.79 -14.18 13.21
CA ARG A 364 -11.30 -15.18 12.26
C ARG A 364 -10.05 -14.67 11.54
N ILE A 365 -10.12 -13.48 10.97
CA ILE A 365 -9.00 -12.86 10.24
C ILE A 365 -7.81 -12.64 11.18
N PHE A 366 -8.04 -12.11 12.39
CA PHE A 366 -6.98 -11.94 13.39
C PHE A 366 -6.24 -13.24 13.69
N ASN A 367 -6.99 -14.34 13.86
CA ASN A 367 -6.42 -15.66 14.19
C ASN A 367 -5.55 -16.24 13.07
N LEU A 368 -5.76 -15.85 11.80
CA LEU A 368 -4.88 -16.26 10.69
C LEU A 368 -3.43 -15.82 10.89
N GLY A 369 -3.20 -14.73 11.63
CA GLY A 369 -1.85 -14.27 11.96
C GLY A 369 -1.10 -15.12 12.98
N TYR A 370 -1.78 -15.99 13.73
CA TYR A 370 -1.17 -16.77 14.83
C TYR A 370 0.01 -17.61 14.35
N TYR A 371 -0.17 -18.40 13.30
CA TYR A 371 0.88 -19.31 12.83
C TYR A 371 2.12 -18.56 12.34
N THR A 372 1.93 -17.47 11.63
CA THR A 372 3.06 -16.66 11.16
C THR A 372 3.80 -16.01 12.33
N TRP A 373 3.08 -15.32 13.21
CA TRP A 373 3.75 -14.48 14.21
C TRP A 373 4.16 -15.23 15.46
N VAL A 374 3.32 -16.13 15.98
CA VAL A 374 3.63 -16.86 17.20
C VAL A 374 4.50 -18.07 16.90
N GLU A 375 4.05 -18.97 16.00
CA GLU A 375 4.73 -20.25 15.77
C GLU A 375 6.01 -20.11 14.92
N GLN A 376 6.02 -19.22 13.91
CA GLN A 376 7.15 -19.12 12.98
C GLN A 376 8.10 -17.98 13.32
N GLN A 377 7.59 -16.83 13.80
CA GLN A 377 8.39 -15.64 14.10
C GLN A 377 8.64 -15.44 15.61
N GLY A 378 8.11 -16.31 16.47
CA GLY A 378 8.41 -16.32 17.89
C GLY A 378 7.83 -15.15 18.70
N THR A 379 6.81 -14.47 18.19
CA THR A 379 6.10 -13.43 18.95
C THR A 379 5.41 -14.05 20.15
N PRO A 380 5.62 -13.56 21.40
CA PRO A 380 4.91 -14.05 22.57
C PRO A 380 3.38 -13.95 22.40
N VAL A 381 2.65 -14.97 22.87
CA VAL A 381 1.19 -15.06 22.71
C VAL A 381 0.47 -13.86 23.32
N ASP A 382 0.90 -13.41 24.49
CA ASP A 382 0.34 -12.24 25.18
C ASP A 382 0.54 -10.95 24.39
N VAL A 383 1.69 -10.76 23.73
CA VAL A 383 1.97 -9.65 22.84
C VAL A 383 1.11 -9.75 21.57
N PHE A 384 0.95 -10.95 21.02
CA PHE A 384 0.07 -11.18 19.87
C PHE A 384 -1.38 -10.85 20.22
N ASP A 385 -1.92 -11.34 21.33
CA ASP A 385 -3.30 -11.15 21.73
C ASP A 385 -3.63 -9.73 22.22
N ALA A 386 -2.65 -8.99 22.76
CA ALA A 386 -2.84 -7.60 23.18
C ALA A 386 -3.43 -6.71 22.05
N ARG A 387 -3.10 -7.00 20.80
CA ARG A 387 -3.60 -6.28 19.61
C ARG A 387 -5.09 -6.43 19.35
N ARG A 388 -5.81 -7.31 20.07
CA ARG A 388 -7.28 -7.39 20.04
C ARG A 388 -7.92 -6.19 20.72
N SER A 389 -7.20 -5.57 21.63
CA SER A 389 -7.71 -4.46 22.45
C SER A 389 -7.44 -3.12 21.77
N GLU A 390 -8.46 -2.26 21.74
CA GLU A 390 -8.32 -0.87 21.34
C GLU A 390 -7.28 -0.12 22.18
N SER A 391 -7.15 -0.47 23.46
CA SER A 391 -6.14 0.14 24.35
C SER A 391 -4.71 -0.09 23.90
N PHE A 392 -4.41 -1.21 23.20
CA PHE A 392 -3.09 -1.43 22.59
C PHE A 392 -2.83 -0.39 21.49
N TRP A 393 -3.77 -0.22 20.58
CA TRP A 393 -3.61 0.67 19.43
C TRP A 393 -3.61 2.14 19.81
N SER A 394 -4.44 2.52 20.80
CA SER A 394 -4.48 3.89 21.32
C SER A 394 -3.26 4.27 22.17
N ALA A 395 -2.50 3.30 22.66
CA ALA A 395 -1.23 3.52 23.35
C ALA A 395 -0.03 3.79 22.42
N LEU A 396 -0.16 3.51 21.10
CA LEU A 396 0.94 3.67 20.15
C LEU A 396 1.23 5.13 19.75
N PRO A 397 0.23 5.99 19.44
CA PRO A 397 0.49 7.35 18.97
C PRO A 397 1.39 8.21 19.86
N PRO A 398 1.36 8.13 21.21
CA PRO A 398 2.27 8.90 22.07
C PRO A 398 3.77 8.62 21.84
N TYR A 399 4.14 7.47 21.24
CA TYR A 399 5.53 7.22 20.88
C TYR A 399 6.04 8.18 19.80
N LEU A 400 5.17 8.72 18.95
CA LEU A 400 5.56 9.70 17.93
C LEU A 400 6.18 10.95 18.53
N ASP A 401 5.56 11.51 19.59
CA ASP A 401 6.08 12.70 20.28
C ASP A 401 7.45 12.42 20.91
N THR A 402 7.62 11.20 21.46
CA THR A 402 8.90 10.76 22.02
C THR A 402 9.97 10.63 20.92
N TRP A 403 9.64 10.03 19.78
CA TRP A 403 10.58 9.89 18.68
C TRP A 403 10.94 11.23 18.06
N ASP A 404 9.98 12.13 17.89
CA ASP A 404 10.23 13.48 17.37
C ASP A 404 11.17 14.28 18.29
N ALA A 405 10.98 14.18 19.62
CA ALA A 405 11.90 14.80 20.58
C ALA A 405 13.31 14.21 20.51
N MET A 406 13.44 12.88 20.36
CA MET A 406 14.73 12.21 20.24
C MET A 406 15.42 12.53 18.90
N ILE A 407 14.67 12.62 17.79
CA ILE A 407 15.18 13.01 16.47
C ILE A 407 15.67 14.47 16.52
N THR A 408 14.94 15.37 17.18
CA THR A 408 15.33 16.76 17.35
C THR A 408 16.64 16.89 18.14
N ASP A 409 16.74 16.23 19.32
CA ASP A 409 17.95 16.20 20.13
C ASP A 409 19.15 15.60 19.36
N PHE A 410 18.91 14.54 18.60
CA PHE A 410 19.95 13.95 17.74
C PHE A 410 20.44 14.92 16.66
N ASN A 411 19.53 15.60 15.97
CA ASN A 411 19.88 16.59 14.93
C ASN A 411 20.67 17.77 15.52
N GLU A 412 20.31 18.25 16.70
CA GLU A 412 21.06 19.29 17.41
C GLU A 412 22.49 18.85 17.72
N ARG A 413 22.67 17.63 18.24
CA ARG A 413 23.99 17.09 18.61
C ARG A 413 24.92 16.88 17.40
N VAL A 414 24.37 16.54 16.23
CA VAL A 414 25.15 16.34 15.00
C VAL A 414 25.26 17.61 14.15
N GLY A 415 24.72 18.74 14.63
CA GLY A 415 24.82 20.04 13.95
C GLY A 415 23.89 20.18 12.74
N LEU A 416 22.81 19.42 12.67
CA LEU A 416 21.78 19.48 11.64
C LEU A 416 20.52 20.25 12.07
N ALA A 417 20.52 20.84 13.26
CA ALA A 417 19.45 21.71 13.70
C ALA A 417 19.44 23.00 12.86
N SER A 418 18.30 23.28 12.22
CA SER A 418 18.04 24.50 11.43
C SER A 418 17.41 25.56 12.28
#